data_3d5cb45aabea5d57b44edd04a392c520
#
_entry.id   3d5cb45aabea5d57b44edd04a392c520
#
_cell.length_a   1.000
_cell.length_b   1.000
_cell.length_c   1.000
_cell.angle_alpha   90.00
_cell.angle_beta   90.00
_cell.angle_gamma   90.00
#
_symmetry.space_group_name_H-M   'P 1'
#
loop_
_entity.id
_entity.type
_entity.pdbx_description
1 polymer ?
#
loop_
_entity_poly.entity_id
_entity_poly.type
_entity_poly.pdbx_seq_one_letter_code
_entity_poly.pdbx_strand_id
1 'polypeptide(L)'
;VITNRGIVSHGDNNNFSNNAVGDNAHVSTATPYFNTGTPAAERSAIWDVGVVTILSEELRSVVDELKLERHKEPSGLYFYRGEHTTPESTIRIVATQSQSQGQRSAMAALENLRRHYDPRLWALVGVGGGIHDEHARIGNVIISTDIVYYENRKINPRGAVRRRGEHRQSPAPVVHAVNAFFTDHGTPARVHGQLTANASDEFEVYPGVIGSGEAVIADRESEIRSYLTNYHEKVLAVDMEAGGLSQYWQENSFHGAINPGWIVIRGVSDNADEKKGHGYHELAARNAAHILRRLLSYLC
;
A
#
# COMPACT_ATOMS: atom_id res chain seq x y z
N VAL A 1 -46.33 -31.88 32.35
CA VAL A 1 -45.22 -32.46 31.54
C VAL A 1 -44.67 -31.33 30.69
N ILE A 2 -43.43 -30.87 30.96
CA ILE A 2 -42.75 -29.88 30.14
C ILE A 2 -42.02 -30.67 29.05
N THR A 3 -42.46 -30.56 27.81
CA THR A 3 -41.77 -31.14 26.66
C THR A 3 -40.75 -30.13 26.19
N ASN A 4 -39.48 -30.32 26.53
CA ASN A 4 -38.40 -29.49 26.02
C ASN A 4 -37.92 -30.07 24.68
N ARG A 5 -38.01 -29.27 23.60
CA ARG A 5 -37.55 -29.62 22.24
C ARG A 5 -36.24 -28.91 21.84
N GLY A 6 -35.54 -28.34 22.80
CA GLY A 6 -34.30 -27.61 22.57
C GLY A 6 -33.13 -28.16 23.39
N ILE A 7 -32.01 -27.47 23.34
CA ILE A 7 -30.83 -27.78 24.16
C ILE A 7 -31.04 -27.21 25.55
N VAL A 8 -30.88 -28.07 26.58
CA VAL A 8 -30.78 -27.63 27.98
C VAL A 8 -29.35 -27.93 28.44
N SER A 9 -28.63 -26.90 28.81
CA SER A 9 -27.26 -26.99 29.27
C SER A 9 -27.18 -26.58 30.74
N HIS A 10 -26.54 -27.41 31.55
CA HIS A 10 -26.21 -27.09 32.93
C HIS A 10 -24.71 -27.28 33.13
N GLY A 11 -24.02 -26.18 33.44
CA GLY A 11 -22.55 -26.15 33.68
C GLY A 11 -21.75 -25.37 32.65
N ASP A 12 -20.52 -25.11 33.02
CA ASP A 12 -19.57 -24.32 32.21
C ASP A 12 -18.90 -25.18 31.12
N ASN A 13 -18.62 -24.61 29.95
CA ASN A 13 -17.91 -25.23 28.80
C ASN A 13 -18.71 -26.24 27.92
N ASN A 14 -19.96 -25.96 27.62
CA ASN A 14 -20.68 -26.73 26.62
C ASN A 14 -20.40 -26.25 25.18
N ASN A 15 -19.88 -27.16 24.35
CA ASN A 15 -19.64 -26.90 22.94
C ASN A 15 -20.76 -27.58 22.11
N PHE A 16 -21.55 -26.78 21.39
CA PHE A 16 -22.68 -27.22 20.57
C PHE A 16 -22.40 -27.15 19.06
N SER A 17 -21.15 -27.10 18.64
CA SER A 17 -20.80 -27.08 17.21
C SER A 17 -21.22 -28.37 16.51
N ASN A 18 -21.83 -28.26 15.32
CA ASN A 18 -22.28 -29.36 14.47
C ASN A 18 -23.38 -30.29 15.08
N ASN A 19 -24.24 -29.76 15.94
CA ASN A 19 -25.36 -30.50 16.50
C ASN A 19 -26.70 -30.06 15.89
N ALA A 20 -27.53 -31.05 15.51
CA ALA A 20 -28.92 -30.83 15.17
C ALA A 20 -29.79 -31.14 16.38
N VAL A 21 -30.74 -30.24 16.73
CA VAL A 21 -31.58 -30.37 17.90
C VAL A 21 -33.05 -30.12 17.56
N GLY A 22 -33.92 -31.04 17.96
CA GLY A 22 -35.36 -31.00 17.71
C GLY A 22 -35.85 -32.04 16.72
N ASP A 23 -37.18 -32.20 16.65
CA ASP A 23 -37.81 -33.15 15.72
C ASP A 23 -37.54 -32.71 14.27
N ASN A 24 -37.01 -33.60 13.43
CA ASN A 24 -36.60 -33.34 12.03
C ASN A 24 -35.46 -32.36 11.86
N ALA A 25 -34.61 -32.10 12.85
CA ALA A 25 -33.43 -31.30 12.70
C ALA A 25 -32.37 -32.02 11.86
N HIS A 26 -31.80 -31.34 10.92
CA HIS A 26 -30.72 -31.83 10.07
C HIS A 26 -29.46 -30.96 10.23
N VAL A 27 -28.32 -31.61 10.40
CA VAL A 27 -27.02 -30.93 10.30
C VAL A 27 -26.65 -30.86 8.82
N SER A 28 -26.71 -29.68 8.25
CA SER A 28 -26.11 -29.46 6.95
C SER A 28 -24.58 -29.34 7.13
N THR A 29 -23.87 -30.37 6.71
CA THR A 29 -22.40 -30.32 6.57
C THR A 29 -21.99 -29.61 5.29
N ALA A 30 -22.74 -28.59 4.85
CA ALA A 30 -22.22 -27.69 3.91
C ALA A 30 -20.96 -27.06 4.52
N THR A 31 -19.82 -27.66 4.26
CA THR A 31 -18.52 -27.04 4.48
C THR A 31 -18.62 -25.65 3.87
N PRO A 32 -18.44 -24.57 4.64
CA PRO A 32 -18.27 -23.28 4.02
C PRO A 32 -17.14 -23.47 3.02
N TYR A 33 -17.34 -23.05 1.79
CA TYR A 33 -16.32 -22.97 0.77
C TYR A 33 -15.30 -21.89 1.22
N PHE A 34 -14.58 -22.16 2.28
CA PHE A 34 -13.28 -21.57 2.50
C PHE A 34 -12.34 -22.38 1.62
N ASN A 35 -12.16 -21.90 0.42
CA ASN A 35 -11.20 -22.47 -0.49
C ASN A 35 -9.82 -22.30 0.16
N THR A 36 -9.36 -23.35 0.83
CA THR A 36 -8.01 -23.45 1.40
C THR A 36 -7.04 -23.71 0.26
N GLY A 37 -6.86 -22.71 -0.59
CA GLY A 37 -6.07 -22.82 -1.78
C GLY A 37 -4.58 -22.54 -1.62
N THR A 38 -3.96 -22.97 -0.51
CA THR A 38 -2.48 -23.04 -0.46
C THR A 38 -2.10 -24.23 0.43
N PRO A 39 -1.20 -25.12 0.01
CA PRO A 39 -0.69 -26.20 0.84
C PRO A 39 -0.15 -25.63 2.15
N ALA A 40 -0.46 -26.27 3.28
CA ALA A 40 -0.06 -25.81 4.63
C ALA A 40 1.46 -25.56 4.79
N ALA A 41 2.30 -26.15 3.94
CA ALA A 41 3.74 -25.97 3.93
C ALA A 41 4.20 -24.59 3.40
N GLU A 42 3.43 -23.95 2.49
CA GLU A 42 3.78 -22.61 1.99
C GLU A 42 3.25 -21.46 2.89
N ARG A 43 2.24 -21.74 3.74
CA ARG A 43 1.75 -20.78 4.73
C ARG A 43 2.70 -20.56 5.92
N SER A 44 3.71 -21.41 6.09
CA SER A 44 4.69 -21.26 7.18
C SER A 44 5.80 -20.24 6.88
N ALA A 45 5.91 -19.77 5.66
CA ALA A 45 6.89 -18.77 5.28
C ALA A 45 6.35 -17.36 5.56
N ILE A 46 6.98 -16.66 6.49
CA ILE A 46 6.65 -15.25 6.76
C ILE A 46 7.14 -14.42 5.58
N TRP A 47 6.23 -13.61 5.02
CA TRP A 47 6.56 -12.61 4.01
C TRP A 47 6.76 -11.26 4.70
N ASP A 48 7.91 -10.65 4.45
CA ASP A 48 8.28 -9.43 5.16
C ASP A 48 7.66 -8.20 4.49
N VAL A 49 7.68 -8.15 3.15
CA VAL A 49 7.20 -6.99 2.40
C VAL A 49 6.25 -7.40 1.29
N GLY A 50 5.06 -6.83 1.30
CA GLY A 50 4.10 -6.88 0.21
C GLY A 50 4.06 -5.55 -0.55
N VAL A 51 4.32 -5.60 -1.85
CA VAL A 51 4.36 -4.42 -2.71
C VAL A 51 3.15 -4.42 -3.64
N VAL A 52 2.41 -3.32 -3.64
CA VAL A 52 1.37 -3.05 -4.64
C VAL A 52 1.85 -1.93 -5.56
N THR A 53 1.70 -2.15 -6.85
CA THR A 53 1.91 -1.17 -7.91
C THR A 53 0.64 -1.02 -8.73
N ILE A 54 0.53 0.02 -9.53
CA ILE A 54 -0.68 0.34 -10.30
C ILE A 54 -0.43 0.15 -11.80
N LEU A 55 0.66 0.67 -12.30
CA LEU A 55 1.02 0.62 -13.72
C LEU A 55 1.99 -0.53 -14.01
N SER A 56 1.99 -1.00 -15.24
CA SER A 56 2.89 -2.08 -15.65
C SER A 56 4.37 -1.68 -15.59
N GLU A 57 4.69 -0.43 -15.89
CA GLU A 57 6.04 0.13 -15.77
C GLU A 57 6.50 0.22 -14.32
N GLU A 58 5.60 0.46 -13.38
CA GLU A 58 5.90 0.46 -11.95
C GLU A 58 6.24 -0.95 -11.47
N LEU A 59 5.38 -1.94 -11.83
CA LEU A 59 5.64 -3.33 -11.47
C LEU A 59 6.95 -3.81 -12.08
N ARG A 60 7.20 -3.51 -13.37
CA ARG A 60 8.45 -3.87 -14.05
C ARG A 60 9.65 -3.29 -13.30
N SER A 61 9.60 -2.03 -12.92
CA SER A 61 10.67 -1.37 -12.17
C SER A 61 10.96 -2.05 -10.82
N VAL A 62 9.91 -2.44 -10.08
CA VAL A 62 10.05 -3.19 -8.82
C VAL A 62 10.62 -4.59 -9.05
N VAL A 63 10.12 -5.31 -10.07
CA VAL A 63 10.59 -6.65 -10.43
C VAL A 63 12.07 -6.63 -10.82
N ASP A 64 12.46 -5.69 -11.66
CA ASP A 64 13.84 -5.57 -12.14
C ASP A 64 14.81 -5.16 -11.03
N GLU A 65 14.43 -4.20 -10.18
CA GLU A 65 15.26 -3.71 -9.07
C GLU A 65 15.48 -4.76 -7.99
N LEU A 66 14.43 -5.50 -7.64
CA LEU A 66 14.45 -6.50 -6.56
C LEU A 66 14.69 -7.93 -7.05
N LYS A 67 14.83 -8.13 -8.38
CA LYS A 67 15.05 -9.44 -9.00
C LYS A 67 13.97 -10.46 -8.66
N LEU A 68 12.69 -10.02 -8.71
CA LEU A 68 11.57 -10.87 -8.39
C LEU A 68 11.21 -11.79 -9.55
N GLU A 69 10.76 -13.00 -9.23
CA GLU A 69 10.33 -14.00 -10.20
C GLU A 69 8.80 -14.11 -10.26
N ARG A 70 8.27 -14.25 -11.47
CA ARG A 70 6.84 -14.39 -11.69
C ARG A 70 6.33 -15.72 -11.15
N HIS A 71 5.27 -15.64 -10.36
CA HIS A 71 4.54 -16.79 -9.83
C HIS A 71 3.05 -16.69 -10.16
N LYS A 72 2.45 -17.79 -10.61
CA LYS A 72 1.02 -17.89 -10.88
C LYS A 72 0.37 -18.74 -9.81
N GLU A 73 -0.56 -18.17 -9.06
CA GLU A 73 -1.36 -18.92 -8.09
C GLU A 73 -2.41 -19.84 -8.75
N PRO A 74 -2.85 -20.89 -8.08
CA PRO A 74 -3.95 -21.73 -8.56
C PRO A 74 -5.25 -20.96 -8.83
N SER A 75 -5.46 -19.83 -8.13
CA SER A 75 -6.56 -18.88 -8.37
C SER A 75 -6.47 -18.16 -9.72
N GLY A 76 -5.35 -18.28 -10.44
CA GLY A 76 -5.07 -17.57 -11.68
C GLY A 76 -4.42 -16.20 -11.51
N LEU A 77 -4.25 -15.72 -10.28
CA LEU A 77 -3.58 -14.45 -10.00
C LEU A 77 -2.07 -14.58 -10.20
N TYR A 78 -1.46 -13.48 -10.63
CA TYR A 78 -0.01 -13.39 -10.79
C TYR A 78 0.59 -12.54 -9.68
N PHE A 79 1.65 -13.06 -9.08
CA PHE A 79 2.50 -12.38 -8.12
C PHE A 79 3.96 -12.49 -8.58
N TYR A 80 4.81 -11.63 -8.03
CA TYR A 80 6.24 -11.64 -8.25
C TYR A 80 6.93 -11.78 -6.90
N ARG A 81 7.75 -12.81 -6.73
CA ARG A 81 8.32 -13.20 -5.44
C ARG A 81 9.84 -13.24 -5.52
N GLY A 82 10.48 -12.89 -4.42
CA GLY A 82 11.93 -13.00 -4.32
C GLY A 82 12.43 -12.76 -2.91
N GLU A 83 13.72 -12.89 -2.77
CA GLU A 83 14.43 -12.63 -1.53
C GLU A 83 15.49 -11.56 -1.76
N HIS A 84 15.61 -10.64 -0.83
CA HIS A 84 16.63 -9.62 -0.81
C HIS A 84 17.50 -9.81 0.43
N THR A 85 18.80 -10.04 0.23
CA THR A 85 19.75 -10.24 1.33
C THR A 85 20.37 -8.90 1.71
N THR A 86 20.23 -8.54 2.97
CA THR A 86 20.93 -7.43 3.63
C THR A 86 22.07 -8.02 4.49
N PRO A 87 22.99 -7.20 5.02
CA PRO A 87 24.00 -7.69 5.96
C PRO A 87 23.42 -8.37 7.21
N GLU A 88 22.18 -8.04 7.59
CA GLU A 88 21.56 -8.47 8.85
C GLU A 88 20.53 -9.59 8.66
N SER A 89 19.89 -9.66 7.49
CA SER A 89 18.75 -10.57 7.27
C SER A 89 18.52 -10.89 5.80
N THR A 90 17.70 -11.90 5.54
CA THR A 90 17.10 -12.17 4.23
C THR A 90 15.62 -11.79 4.30
N ILE A 91 15.21 -10.85 3.46
CA ILE A 91 13.89 -10.25 3.40
C ILE A 91 13.11 -10.91 2.27
N ARG A 92 11.95 -11.48 2.56
CA ARG A 92 11.04 -12.08 1.57
C ARG A 92 10.05 -11.05 1.07
N ILE A 93 10.03 -10.88 -0.24
CA ILE A 93 9.24 -9.83 -0.90
C ILE A 93 8.28 -10.46 -1.88
N VAL A 94 7.05 -9.98 -1.87
CA VAL A 94 6.05 -10.31 -2.86
C VAL A 94 5.44 -9.04 -3.43
N ALA A 95 5.33 -8.97 -4.76
CA ALA A 95 4.75 -7.83 -5.46
C ALA A 95 3.58 -8.25 -6.33
N THR A 96 2.60 -7.36 -6.49
CA THR A 96 1.49 -7.53 -7.43
C THR A 96 1.08 -6.18 -8.01
N GLN A 97 0.42 -6.23 -9.16
CA GLN A 97 -0.17 -5.06 -9.79
C GLN A 97 -1.67 -5.00 -9.50
N SER A 98 -2.17 -3.81 -9.21
CA SER A 98 -3.60 -3.52 -9.18
C SER A 98 -4.21 -3.64 -10.58
N GLN A 99 -5.46 -4.03 -10.67
CA GLN A 99 -6.15 -4.19 -11.96
C GLN A 99 -6.36 -2.85 -12.67
N SER A 100 -6.59 -1.78 -11.93
CA SER A 100 -6.78 -0.42 -12.43
C SER A 100 -6.33 0.60 -11.40
N GLN A 101 -6.33 1.86 -11.77
CA GLN A 101 -6.08 2.99 -10.87
C GLN A 101 -7.22 3.17 -9.88
N GLY A 102 -6.94 3.84 -8.76
CA GLY A 102 -7.89 4.27 -7.74
C GLY A 102 -7.95 3.39 -6.50
N GLN A 103 -8.48 3.97 -5.44
CA GLN A 103 -8.51 3.40 -4.08
C GLN A 103 -9.10 1.98 -4.04
N ARG A 104 -10.23 1.76 -4.72
CA ARG A 104 -10.94 0.47 -4.70
C ARG A 104 -10.12 -0.65 -5.31
N SER A 105 -9.45 -0.38 -6.42
CA SER A 105 -8.61 -1.38 -7.09
C SER A 105 -7.35 -1.68 -6.29
N ALA A 106 -6.73 -0.68 -5.68
CA ALA A 106 -5.61 -0.85 -4.76
C ALA A 106 -6.01 -1.72 -3.55
N MET A 107 -7.18 -1.46 -2.92
CA MET A 107 -7.67 -2.26 -1.80
C MET A 107 -7.92 -3.72 -2.21
N ALA A 108 -8.44 -3.98 -3.41
CA ALA A 108 -8.61 -5.34 -3.93
C ALA A 108 -7.26 -6.07 -4.13
N ALA A 109 -6.24 -5.37 -4.63
CA ALA A 109 -4.89 -5.92 -4.76
C ALA A 109 -4.26 -6.22 -3.38
N LEU A 110 -4.45 -5.35 -2.40
CA LEU A 110 -4.01 -5.55 -1.02
C LEU A 110 -4.70 -6.78 -0.39
N GLU A 111 -6.00 -6.95 -0.61
CA GLU A 111 -6.73 -8.13 -0.13
C GLU A 111 -6.23 -9.42 -0.79
N ASN A 112 -5.90 -9.40 -2.07
CA ASN A 112 -5.29 -10.53 -2.75
C ASN A 112 -3.91 -10.87 -2.18
N LEU A 113 -3.08 -9.87 -1.88
CA LEU A 113 -1.79 -10.06 -1.20
C LEU A 113 -1.99 -10.67 0.19
N ARG A 114 -2.92 -10.14 0.98
CA ARG A 114 -3.19 -10.64 2.33
C ARG A 114 -3.63 -12.10 2.31
N ARG A 115 -4.56 -12.46 1.43
CA ARG A 115 -5.10 -13.83 1.33
C ARG A 115 -4.04 -14.88 0.98
N HIS A 116 -3.07 -14.52 0.16
CA HIS A 116 -2.08 -15.48 -0.35
C HIS A 116 -0.77 -15.46 0.44
N TYR A 117 -0.36 -14.28 0.95
CA TYR A 117 0.97 -14.06 1.50
C TYR A 117 1.02 -13.42 2.88
N ASP A 118 0.02 -12.62 3.24
CA ASP A 118 -0.12 -11.91 4.51
C ASP A 118 1.19 -11.19 4.97
N PRO A 119 1.72 -10.26 4.18
CA PRO A 119 3.01 -9.64 4.46
C PRO A 119 2.96 -8.74 5.71
N ARG A 120 4.12 -8.60 6.38
CA ARG A 120 4.26 -7.79 7.59
C ARG A 120 4.29 -6.28 7.32
N LEU A 121 4.90 -5.86 6.22
CA LEU A 121 4.95 -4.48 5.75
C LEU A 121 4.23 -4.36 4.41
N TRP A 122 3.42 -3.34 4.25
CA TRP A 122 2.66 -3.08 3.05
C TRP A 122 3.17 -1.83 2.36
N ALA A 123 3.76 -1.98 1.20
CA ALA A 123 4.35 -0.89 0.42
C ALA A 123 3.52 -0.59 -0.83
N LEU A 124 3.16 0.66 -1.02
CA LEU A 124 2.61 1.16 -2.28
C LEU A 124 3.71 1.92 -3.01
N VAL A 125 4.15 1.38 -4.14
CA VAL A 125 5.31 1.90 -4.88
C VAL A 125 4.91 2.22 -6.31
N GLY A 126 5.24 3.42 -6.76
CA GLY A 126 4.90 3.85 -8.11
C GLY A 126 5.13 5.33 -8.34
N VAL A 127 4.33 5.91 -9.23
CA VAL A 127 4.45 7.32 -9.61
C VAL A 127 3.37 8.18 -8.96
N GLY A 128 3.61 9.48 -8.89
CA GLY A 128 2.67 10.48 -8.40
C GLY A 128 2.91 11.85 -9.04
N GLY A 129 1.90 12.70 -8.95
CA GLY A 129 2.00 14.08 -9.40
C GLY A 129 2.59 14.98 -8.32
N GLY A 130 3.64 15.73 -8.63
CA GLY A 130 4.22 16.73 -7.72
C GLY A 130 3.33 17.97 -7.60
N ILE A 131 3.13 18.45 -6.38
CA ILE A 131 2.40 19.70 -6.13
C ILE A 131 3.22 20.77 -5.42
N HIS A 132 4.46 20.45 -5.04
CA HIS A 132 5.40 21.37 -4.42
C HIS A 132 6.55 21.67 -5.38
N ASP A 133 6.66 22.91 -5.85
CA ASP A 133 7.54 23.29 -6.95
C ASP A 133 9.06 23.08 -6.68
N GLU A 134 9.49 23.17 -5.41
CA GLU A 134 10.89 23.03 -5.05
C GLU A 134 11.30 21.59 -4.75
N HIS A 135 10.46 20.84 -4.02
CA HIS A 135 10.79 19.52 -3.49
C HIS A 135 10.29 18.38 -4.37
N ALA A 136 9.12 18.54 -5.01
CA ALA A 136 8.51 17.51 -5.84
C ALA A 136 8.81 17.73 -7.34
N ARG A 137 10.08 17.84 -7.70
CA ARG A 137 10.50 17.93 -9.10
C ARG A 137 10.43 16.57 -9.77
N ILE A 138 10.20 16.58 -11.09
CA ILE A 138 10.17 15.34 -11.88
C ILE A 138 11.47 14.55 -11.67
N GLY A 139 11.33 13.26 -11.38
CA GLY A 139 12.43 12.35 -11.05
C GLY A 139 12.75 12.27 -9.56
N ASN A 140 12.39 13.24 -8.72
CA ASN A 140 12.53 13.14 -7.28
C ASN A 140 11.60 12.08 -6.71
N VAL A 141 11.89 11.59 -5.50
CA VAL A 141 11.08 10.58 -4.82
C VAL A 141 10.56 11.13 -3.49
N ILE A 142 9.29 10.90 -3.24
CA ILE A 142 8.65 11.21 -1.97
C ILE A 142 8.43 9.90 -1.21
N ILE A 143 8.99 9.80 -0.01
CA ILE A 143 8.70 8.74 0.95
C ILE A 143 7.64 9.27 1.91
N SER A 144 6.52 8.59 2.00
CA SER A 144 5.44 9.03 2.88
C SER A 144 5.02 7.95 3.87
N THR A 145 4.98 8.37 5.11
CA THR A 145 4.34 7.68 6.23
C THR A 145 3.05 8.37 6.66
N ASP A 146 2.66 9.43 5.94
CA ASP A 146 1.51 10.28 6.24
C ASP A 146 0.68 10.54 4.98
N ILE A 147 -0.63 10.37 5.10
CA ILE A 147 -1.57 10.53 3.98
C ILE A 147 -2.71 11.47 4.38
N VAL A 148 -3.08 12.35 3.46
CA VAL A 148 -4.30 13.15 3.55
C VAL A 148 -5.27 12.69 2.46
N TYR A 149 -6.31 11.94 2.85
CA TYR A 149 -7.40 11.61 1.93
C TYR A 149 -8.36 12.79 1.82
N TYR A 150 -8.48 13.40 0.64
CA TYR A 150 -9.19 14.67 0.44
C TYR A 150 -10.58 14.55 -0.18
N GLU A 151 -11.04 13.36 -0.55
CA GLU A 151 -12.36 13.20 -1.19
C GLU A 151 -13.53 13.24 -0.21
N ASN A 152 -13.29 13.06 1.08
CA ASN A 152 -14.35 13.23 2.06
C ASN A 152 -14.80 14.70 2.11
N ARG A 153 -15.98 14.96 1.58
CA ARG A 153 -16.52 16.33 1.40
C ARG A 153 -18.00 16.42 1.73
N LYS A 154 -18.40 17.57 2.22
CA LYS A 154 -19.80 17.97 2.39
C LYS A 154 -20.17 18.98 1.30
N ILE A 155 -21.24 18.70 0.57
CA ILE A 155 -21.84 19.66 -0.35
C ILE A 155 -22.91 20.45 0.41
N ASN A 156 -22.69 21.74 0.55
CA ASN A 156 -23.60 22.67 1.19
C ASN A 156 -24.58 23.31 0.18
N PRO A 157 -25.61 24.03 0.65
CA PRO A 157 -26.52 24.76 -0.26
C PRO A 157 -25.73 25.65 -1.24
N ARG A 158 -26.26 25.76 -2.47
CA ARG A 158 -25.66 26.49 -3.60
C ARG A 158 -24.36 25.89 -4.14
N GLY A 159 -24.11 24.60 -3.84
CA GLY A 159 -22.95 23.88 -4.36
C GLY A 159 -21.62 24.16 -3.64
N ALA A 160 -21.62 24.92 -2.56
CA ALA A 160 -20.41 25.16 -1.79
C ALA A 160 -19.87 23.85 -1.19
N VAL A 161 -18.63 23.51 -1.49
CA VAL A 161 -17.96 22.29 -1.05
C VAL A 161 -17.13 22.59 0.21
N ARG A 162 -17.31 21.79 1.25
CA ARG A 162 -16.43 21.77 2.42
C ARG A 162 -15.72 20.43 2.46
N ARG A 163 -14.42 20.40 2.18
CA ARG A 163 -13.58 19.22 2.30
C ARG A 163 -13.30 18.91 3.78
N ARG A 164 -13.25 17.62 4.08
CA ARG A 164 -12.95 17.08 5.41
C ARG A 164 -11.81 16.09 5.24
N GLY A 165 -10.59 16.58 5.11
CA GLY A 165 -9.44 15.70 4.95
C GLY A 165 -9.32 14.70 6.11
N GLU A 166 -9.02 13.47 5.77
CA GLU A 166 -8.67 12.44 6.75
C GLU A 166 -7.16 12.26 6.73
N HIS A 167 -6.52 12.57 7.85
CA HIS A 167 -5.08 12.35 8.02
C HIS A 167 -4.86 10.99 8.67
N ARG A 168 -3.98 10.19 8.06
CA ARG A 168 -3.55 8.90 8.58
C ARG A 168 -2.05 8.78 8.55
N GLN A 169 -1.50 8.28 9.66
CA GLN A 169 -0.07 8.07 9.82
C GLN A 169 0.23 6.57 9.94
N SER A 170 1.34 6.14 9.37
CA SER A 170 1.86 4.79 9.55
C SER A 170 2.27 4.56 11.01
N PRO A 171 2.26 3.32 11.50
CA PRO A 171 2.75 2.99 12.84
C PRO A 171 4.18 3.44 13.10
N ALA A 172 4.46 3.74 14.36
CA ALA A 172 5.75 4.26 14.81
C ALA A 172 6.98 3.50 14.29
N PRO A 173 7.02 2.16 14.22
CA PRO A 173 8.19 1.46 13.69
C PRO A 173 8.57 1.89 12.26
N VAL A 174 7.58 2.08 11.37
CA VAL A 174 7.84 2.52 10.00
C VAL A 174 8.31 3.97 9.97
N VAL A 175 7.70 4.84 10.77
CA VAL A 175 8.11 6.25 10.89
C VAL A 175 9.55 6.33 11.39
N HIS A 176 9.93 5.55 12.40
CA HIS A 176 11.30 5.51 12.91
C HIS A 176 12.30 4.99 11.87
N ALA A 177 11.93 3.97 11.09
CA ALA A 177 12.77 3.44 10.01
C ALA A 177 13.03 4.50 8.92
N VAL A 178 11.99 5.23 8.52
CA VAL A 178 12.14 6.33 7.55
C VAL A 178 12.99 7.47 8.12
N ASN A 179 12.81 7.82 9.40
CA ASN A 179 13.64 8.83 10.06
C ASN A 179 15.12 8.41 10.14
N ALA A 180 15.40 7.13 10.42
CA ALA A 180 16.76 6.60 10.41
C ALA A 180 17.40 6.72 9.03
N PHE A 181 16.68 6.36 7.96
CA PHE A 181 17.15 6.55 6.60
C PHE A 181 17.55 8.02 6.33
N PHE A 182 16.74 8.98 6.71
CA PHE A 182 17.07 10.40 6.51
C PHE A 182 18.17 10.89 7.47
N THR A 183 18.32 10.29 8.63
CA THR A 183 19.44 10.58 9.53
C THR A 183 20.77 10.20 8.88
N ASP A 184 20.82 9.05 8.22
CA ASP A 184 22.04 8.54 7.59
C ASP A 184 22.36 9.20 6.25
N HIS A 185 21.33 9.65 5.51
CA HIS A 185 21.47 10.14 4.13
C HIS A 185 21.18 11.63 3.94
N GLY A 186 20.73 12.31 4.98
CA GLY A 186 20.36 13.73 4.93
C GLY A 186 18.91 13.98 4.47
N THR A 187 18.44 15.23 4.61
CA THR A 187 17.11 15.68 4.18
C THR A 187 17.26 16.97 3.36
N PRO A 188 17.12 16.93 2.01
CA PRO A 188 16.84 15.73 1.21
C PRO A 188 18.00 14.75 1.17
N ALA A 189 17.71 13.46 0.99
CA ALA A 189 18.72 12.49 0.66
C ALA A 189 19.05 12.58 -0.83
N ARG A 190 20.34 12.65 -1.19
CA ARG A 190 20.78 12.63 -2.58
C ARG A 190 21.19 11.24 -3.00
N VAL A 191 20.60 10.76 -4.06
CA VAL A 191 20.75 9.38 -4.52
C VAL A 191 21.12 9.37 -6.00
N HIS A 192 22.11 8.55 -6.35
CA HIS A 192 22.44 8.30 -7.75
C HIS A 192 21.61 7.12 -8.27
N GLY A 193 20.88 7.34 -9.35
CA GLY A 193 20.15 6.29 -10.07
C GLY A 193 21.11 5.29 -10.74
N GLN A 194 20.59 4.13 -11.11
CA GLN A 194 21.37 3.07 -11.79
C GLN A 194 21.37 3.21 -13.32
N LEU A 195 21.00 4.33 -13.88
CA LEU A 195 20.84 4.52 -15.31
C LEU A 195 22.12 5.03 -15.97
N THR A 196 22.67 4.16 -16.83
CA THR A 196 23.67 4.38 -17.88
C THR A 196 24.92 5.18 -17.53
N ALA A 197 26.06 4.72 -18.01
CA ALA A 197 27.42 5.21 -17.75
C ALA A 197 27.71 6.69 -18.15
N ASN A 198 26.71 7.48 -18.54
CA ASN A 198 26.94 8.80 -19.18
C ASN A 198 26.09 9.96 -18.65
N ALA A 199 25.32 9.82 -17.59
CA ALA A 199 24.58 10.95 -16.99
C ALA A 199 24.64 10.87 -15.47
N SER A 200 24.79 12.02 -14.81
CA SER A 200 24.58 12.15 -13.38
C SER A 200 23.07 12.02 -13.12
N ASP A 201 22.59 10.77 -13.01
CA ASP A 201 21.20 10.48 -12.68
C ASP A 201 20.97 10.68 -11.17
N GLU A 202 21.46 11.79 -10.64
CA GLU A 202 21.21 12.17 -9.25
C GLU A 202 19.79 12.71 -9.11
N PHE A 203 19.08 12.19 -8.13
CA PHE A 203 17.77 12.70 -7.75
C PHE A 203 17.68 12.86 -6.22
N GLU A 204 16.75 13.67 -5.80
CA GLU A 204 16.53 13.96 -4.39
C GLU A 204 15.35 13.17 -3.86
N VAL A 205 15.46 12.76 -2.59
CA VAL A 205 14.44 12.00 -1.87
C VAL A 205 14.00 12.83 -0.67
N TYR A 206 12.71 13.03 -0.54
CA TYR A 206 12.11 13.84 0.52
C TYR A 206 11.15 13.03 1.38
N PRO A 207 11.14 13.23 2.70
CA PRO A 207 10.01 12.84 3.53
C PRO A 207 8.87 13.82 3.25
N GLY A 208 7.67 13.32 3.02
CA GLY A 208 6.54 14.20 2.72
C GLY A 208 5.20 13.54 2.93
N VAL A 209 4.16 14.36 2.97
CA VAL A 209 2.77 13.91 3.01
C VAL A 209 2.26 13.71 1.59
N ILE A 210 1.47 12.68 1.36
CA ILE A 210 0.80 12.45 0.09
C ILE A 210 -0.69 12.79 0.23
N GLY A 211 -1.16 13.69 -0.65
CA GLY A 211 -2.59 13.90 -0.87
C GLY A 211 -3.15 12.77 -1.73
N SER A 212 -4.17 12.08 -1.25
CA SER A 212 -4.75 10.93 -1.97
C SER A 212 -6.23 11.15 -2.26
N GLY A 213 -6.66 10.82 -3.48
CA GLY A 213 -8.06 10.99 -3.90
C GLY A 213 -8.44 10.13 -5.08
N GLU A 214 -9.58 10.40 -5.69
CA GLU A 214 -10.10 9.61 -6.82
C GLU A 214 -9.86 10.28 -8.18
N ALA A 215 -9.45 11.53 -8.19
CA ALA A 215 -9.29 12.31 -9.41
C ALA A 215 -7.83 12.48 -9.80
N VAL A 216 -7.55 12.36 -11.10
CA VAL A 216 -6.29 12.84 -11.69
C VAL A 216 -6.29 14.36 -11.64
N ILE A 217 -5.28 14.93 -10.97
CA ILE A 217 -5.10 16.38 -10.96
C ILE A 217 -4.21 16.77 -12.15
N ALA A 218 -4.77 17.58 -13.04
CA ALA A 218 -4.11 18.09 -14.25
C ALA A 218 -4.33 19.59 -14.42
N ASP A 219 -4.49 20.30 -13.31
CA ASP A 219 -4.74 21.75 -13.28
C ASP A 219 -3.97 22.33 -12.08
N ARG A 220 -3.04 23.23 -12.38
CA ARG A 220 -2.20 23.90 -11.38
C ARG A 220 -3.02 24.76 -10.43
N GLU A 221 -4.12 25.35 -10.90
CA GLU A 221 -5.01 26.23 -10.13
C GLU A 221 -6.16 25.45 -9.46
N SER A 222 -6.11 24.12 -9.46
CA SER A 222 -7.19 23.30 -8.93
C SER A 222 -7.47 23.60 -7.44
N GLU A 223 -8.75 23.58 -7.09
CA GLU A 223 -9.22 23.72 -5.69
C GLU A 223 -8.57 22.66 -4.79
N ILE A 224 -8.33 21.45 -5.31
CA ILE A 224 -7.72 20.35 -4.56
C ILE A 224 -6.28 20.70 -4.19
N ARG A 225 -5.49 21.19 -5.14
CA ARG A 225 -4.10 21.60 -4.90
C ARG A 225 -4.04 22.71 -3.85
N SER A 226 -4.87 23.75 -4.01
CA SER A 226 -5.00 24.84 -3.04
C SER A 226 -5.42 24.34 -1.66
N TYR A 227 -6.37 23.41 -1.61
CA TYR A 227 -6.81 22.79 -0.35
C TYR A 227 -5.66 22.03 0.33
N LEU A 228 -4.93 21.19 -0.37
CA LEU A 228 -3.86 20.38 0.17
C LEU A 228 -2.70 21.24 0.70
N THR A 229 -2.29 22.25 -0.05
CA THR A 229 -1.23 23.19 0.36
C THR A 229 -1.63 23.97 1.61
N ASN A 230 -2.89 24.39 1.73
CA ASN A 230 -3.39 25.08 2.91
C ASN A 230 -3.64 24.14 4.11
N TYR A 231 -3.92 22.85 3.82
CA TYR A 231 -4.14 21.85 4.87
C TYR A 231 -2.84 21.51 5.61
N HIS A 232 -1.77 21.28 4.86
CA HIS A 232 -0.48 20.93 5.42
C HIS A 232 0.65 21.27 4.44
N GLU A 233 1.59 22.11 4.88
CA GLU A 233 2.73 22.60 4.06
C GLU A 233 3.64 21.48 3.50
N LYS A 234 3.66 20.29 4.14
CA LYS A 234 4.46 19.13 3.73
C LYS A 234 3.74 18.20 2.77
N VAL A 235 2.57 18.58 2.24
CA VAL A 235 1.96 17.80 1.14
C VAL A 235 2.74 18.09 -0.13
N LEU A 236 3.57 17.14 -0.53
CA LEU A 236 4.50 17.30 -1.64
C LEU A 236 3.98 16.72 -2.95
N ALA A 237 3.20 15.65 -2.88
CA ALA A 237 2.69 14.97 -4.07
C ALA A 237 1.26 14.47 -3.87
N VAL A 238 0.64 14.06 -4.97
CA VAL A 238 -0.70 13.48 -5.01
C VAL A 238 -0.71 12.15 -5.72
N ASP A 239 -1.61 11.27 -5.27
CA ASP A 239 -1.88 9.98 -5.88
C ASP A 239 -3.36 9.62 -5.83
N MET A 240 -3.69 8.42 -6.33
CA MET A 240 -5.07 7.94 -6.36
C MET A 240 -5.28 6.66 -5.51
N GLU A 241 -4.32 6.20 -4.73
CA GLU A 241 -4.37 4.89 -4.08
C GLU A 241 -3.96 4.86 -2.61
N ALA A 242 -3.12 5.78 -2.16
CA ALA A 242 -2.54 5.74 -0.82
C ALA A 242 -3.60 5.83 0.30
N GLY A 243 -4.70 6.53 0.06
CA GLY A 243 -5.85 6.54 0.97
C GLY A 243 -6.43 5.14 1.18
N GLY A 244 -6.54 4.36 0.10
CA GLY A 244 -7.00 2.96 0.14
C GLY A 244 -6.03 2.05 0.91
N LEU A 245 -4.72 2.19 0.70
CA LEU A 245 -3.73 1.44 1.47
C LEU A 245 -3.87 1.71 2.97
N SER A 246 -3.87 2.97 3.38
CA SER A 246 -3.93 3.34 4.79
C SER A 246 -5.24 2.91 5.45
N GLN A 247 -6.39 3.03 4.75
CA GLN A 247 -7.68 2.54 5.22
C GLN A 247 -7.68 1.03 5.36
N TYR A 248 -7.22 0.33 4.32
CA TYR A 248 -7.20 -1.13 4.31
C TYR A 248 -6.32 -1.67 5.46
N TRP A 249 -5.15 -1.09 5.68
CA TRP A 249 -4.28 -1.49 6.78
C TRP A 249 -4.95 -1.25 8.14
N GLN A 250 -5.56 -0.09 8.36
CA GLN A 250 -6.24 0.25 9.60
C GLN A 250 -7.36 -0.73 9.95
N GLU A 251 -8.14 -1.16 8.96
CA GLU A 251 -9.24 -2.12 9.16
C GLU A 251 -8.75 -3.56 9.40
N ASN A 252 -7.55 -3.90 8.93
CA ASN A 252 -7.04 -5.26 9.00
C ASN A 252 -5.92 -5.48 10.03
N SER A 253 -5.42 -4.42 10.69
CA SER A 253 -4.30 -4.49 11.63
C SER A 253 -4.60 -5.25 12.93
N PHE A 254 -5.86 -5.57 13.22
CA PHE A 254 -6.28 -6.25 14.45
C PHE A 254 -6.21 -7.78 14.39
N HIS A 255 -5.84 -8.38 13.28
CA HIS A 255 -5.89 -9.84 13.07
C HIS A 255 -4.65 -10.60 13.56
N GLY A 256 -3.94 -10.08 14.57
CA GLY A 256 -2.92 -10.83 15.33
C GLY A 256 -1.58 -11.03 14.63
N ALA A 257 -1.40 -10.60 13.40
CA ALA A 257 -0.09 -10.56 12.77
C ALA A 257 0.72 -9.38 13.33
N ILE A 258 2.00 -9.61 13.59
CA ILE A 258 2.95 -8.53 13.88
C ILE A 258 3.18 -7.80 12.55
N ASN A 259 2.27 -6.89 12.20
CA ASN A 259 2.39 -6.09 10.98
C ASN A 259 3.06 -4.76 11.33
N PRO A 260 4.28 -4.48 10.83
CA PRO A 260 4.99 -3.24 11.13
C PRO A 260 4.28 -2.00 10.60
N GLY A 261 3.44 -2.11 9.58
CA GLY A 261 2.66 -0.99 9.07
C GLY A 261 2.64 -0.89 7.55
N TRP A 262 2.55 0.33 7.05
CA TRP A 262 2.51 0.63 5.63
C TRP A 262 3.45 1.80 5.28
N ILE A 263 3.88 1.85 4.03
CA ILE A 263 4.69 2.92 3.47
C ILE A 263 4.25 3.23 2.04
N VAL A 264 4.37 4.48 1.65
CA VAL A 264 4.13 4.94 0.27
C VAL A 264 5.41 5.55 -0.30
N ILE A 265 5.79 5.12 -1.49
CA ILE A 265 6.97 5.62 -2.19
C ILE A 265 6.54 6.05 -3.59
N ARG A 266 6.58 7.35 -3.85
CA ARG A 266 6.16 7.91 -5.14
C ARG A 266 7.31 8.64 -5.81
N GLY A 267 7.69 8.17 -7.01
CA GLY A 267 8.50 8.95 -7.92
C GLY A 267 7.63 10.02 -8.58
N VAL A 268 8.13 11.23 -8.66
CA VAL A 268 7.40 12.34 -9.28
C VAL A 268 7.51 12.21 -10.79
N SER A 269 6.38 11.95 -11.46
CA SER A 269 6.32 11.77 -12.92
C SER A 269 5.88 13.01 -13.68
N ASP A 270 5.14 13.89 -13.01
CA ASP A 270 4.60 15.12 -13.57
C ASP A 270 4.34 16.13 -12.44
N ASN A 271 3.99 17.36 -12.80
CA ASN A 271 3.73 18.45 -11.84
C ASN A 271 2.26 18.60 -11.48
N ALA A 272 1.42 17.61 -11.78
CA ALA A 272 -0.04 17.69 -11.61
C ALA A 272 -0.63 18.97 -12.24
N ASP A 273 -0.15 19.34 -13.43
CA ASP A 273 -0.54 20.53 -14.19
C ASP A 273 -1.00 20.16 -15.61
N GLU A 274 -1.31 21.18 -16.42
CA GLU A 274 -1.81 21.03 -17.79
C GLU A 274 -0.79 20.40 -18.75
N LYS A 275 0.50 20.36 -18.37
CA LYS A 275 1.58 19.73 -19.13
C LYS A 275 1.79 18.25 -18.77
N LYS A 276 0.88 17.69 -17.95
CA LYS A 276 0.93 16.30 -17.55
C LYS A 276 1.07 15.38 -18.76
N GLY A 277 2.06 14.47 -18.69
CA GLY A 277 2.35 13.51 -19.75
C GLY A 277 3.00 12.25 -19.19
N HIS A 278 3.14 11.24 -20.03
CA HIS A 278 3.68 9.93 -19.61
C HIS A 278 5.20 9.80 -19.82
N GLY A 279 5.87 10.84 -20.30
CA GLY A 279 7.28 10.80 -20.71
C GLY A 279 8.27 10.48 -19.58
N TYR A 280 7.89 10.69 -18.32
CA TYR A 280 8.76 10.46 -17.17
C TYR A 280 8.28 9.34 -16.23
N HIS A 281 7.22 8.61 -16.59
CA HIS A 281 6.69 7.51 -15.76
C HIS A 281 7.75 6.44 -15.49
N GLU A 282 8.47 6.00 -16.51
CA GLU A 282 9.53 5.00 -16.36
C GLU A 282 10.67 5.46 -15.45
N LEU A 283 11.12 6.72 -15.60
CA LEU A 283 12.15 7.30 -14.74
C LEU A 283 11.69 7.35 -13.29
N ALA A 284 10.51 7.90 -13.06
CA ALA A 284 9.93 8.06 -11.74
C ALA A 284 9.68 6.70 -11.06
N ALA A 285 9.15 5.72 -11.79
CA ALA A 285 8.92 4.36 -11.29
C ALA A 285 10.23 3.66 -10.90
N ARG A 286 11.28 3.78 -11.71
CA ARG A 286 12.61 3.23 -11.40
C ARG A 286 13.22 3.85 -10.16
N ASN A 287 13.15 5.18 -10.04
CA ASN A 287 13.65 5.87 -8.86
C ASN A 287 12.89 5.45 -7.60
N ALA A 288 11.57 5.30 -7.66
CA ALA A 288 10.76 4.81 -6.55
C ALA A 288 11.14 3.37 -6.15
N ALA A 289 11.31 2.47 -7.12
CA ALA A 289 11.74 1.09 -6.88
C ALA A 289 13.15 1.03 -6.27
N HIS A 290 14.06 1.87 -6.75
CA HIS A 290 15.42 1.97 -6.21
C HIS A 290 15.42 2.42 -4.74
N ILE A 291 14.56 3.39 -4.39
CA ILE A 291 14.40 3.83 -3.00
C ILE A 291 13.76 2.73 -2.12
N LEU A 292 12.77 2.00 -2.63
CA LEU A 292 12.25 0.83 -1.90
C LEU A 292 13.39 -0.12 -1.52
N ARG A 293 14.24 -0.51 -2.47
CA ARG A 293 15.37 -1.41 -2.19
C ARG A 293 16.29 -0.87 -1.10
N ARG A 294 16.60 0.43 -1.13
CA ARG A 294 17.47 1.06 -0.12
C ARG A 294 16.83 1.11 1.27
N LEU A 295 15.49 1.22 1.34
CA LEU A 295 14.76 1.26 2.60
C LEU A 295 14.61 -0.12 3.26
N LEU A 296 14.77 -1.21 2.53
CA LEU A 296 14.55 -2.56 3.08
C LEU A 296 15.38 -2.84 4.33
N SER A 297 16.63 -2.40 4.38
CA SER A 297 17.50 -2.58 5.54
C SER A 297 17.09 -1.77 6.78
N TYR A 298 16.21 -0.80 6.63
CA TYR A 298 15.65 0.00 7.74
C TYR A 298 14.28 -0.51 8.19
N LEU A 299 13.53 -1.11 7.26
CA LEU A 299 12.14 -1.51 7.45
C LEU A 299 11.96 -2.95 7.96
N CYS A 300 12.98 -3.80 7.76
CA CYS A 300 12.94 -5.24 8.06
C CYS A 300 14.20 -5.68 8.89
#